data_f3abcec519284d9dadb0295a43fe3898
#
_entry.id   f3abcec519284d9dadb0295a43fe3898
#
_cell.length_a   1.000
_cell.length_b   1.000
_cell.length_c   1.000
_cell.angle_alpha   90.00
_cell.angle_beta   90.00
_cell.angle_gamma   90.00
#
_symmetry.space_group_name_H-M   'P 1'
#
loop_
_entity.id
_entity.type
_entity.pdbx_description
1 polymer ?
#
loop_
_entity_poly.entity_id
_entity_poly.type
_entity_poly.pdbx_seq_one_letter_code
_entity_poly.pdbx_strand_id
1 'polypeptide(L)'
;MWQSCVLVLVGAVVVVAQFPRECVTPVGLGSGQCCPSPSGLDNDPCGSATARGQCVSITADARPHGPQYPHDGRDDRERWPIRYFNRTCQCNGNFSGFNCGRCRHGWTGANCDQRVSVVRRNVMQLSSDQKRAFVSALDQAKRTVHPDLVIATRRHAEILGPDGNTVQFENITIYNYFVWTHYYSVSKTFLGAGQASFGGVDFSHEGPGFVTWHRFHLLQLERDMQDMLQDPSFALPYWNFAIGGSTCDICTDDLMGARSSFDMNSLSPNSIFAQWRVICESVEDYDTLGTICNNTETTPIRRNPAGNVNRPMVQRLPEPQDVADCLQVNAFDTPPYYSTSSESFRNTVEGYSAPQGNYDPAVRSLHNLAHLFLNGTGGQTHLSPNDPIFVLLHTYTDAIFDEWLRRQSPGSATYPEENAPIGHNRGYNMVPFWPPVTNAEMFVMAPENLGYSYEAEWPGQPFTTTEIITMAIVAALVVVAVVFAATTCAVRARSRMEGHQPLLSDQYQRYDDEKSQSVV
;
A
#
# COMPACT_ATOMS: atom_id res chain seq x y z
N MET A 1 -57.45 25.15 24.68
CA MET A 1 -56.51 24.18 25.26
C MET A 1 -55.94 23.37 24.11
N TRP A 2 -54.75 23.72 23.67
CA TRP A 2 -54.03 22.98 22.64
C TRP A 2 -52.93 22.21 23.35
N GLN A 3 -53.02 20.88 23.35
CA GLN A 3 -51.94 20.00 23.79
C GLN A 3 -50.97 19.81 22.65
N SER A 4 -49.78 20.35 22.79
CA SER A 4 -48.64 20.08 21.91
C SER A 4 -48.08 18.71 22.29
N CYS A 5 -48.24 17.71 21.41
CA CYS A 5 -47.49 16.47 21.47
C CYS A 5 -46.03 16.74 21.03
N VAL A 6 -45.11 16.73 21.98
CA VAL A 6 -43.67 16.69 21.71
C VAL A 6 -43.34 15.24 21.38
N LEU A 7 -43.09 14.96 20.09
CA LEU A 7 -42.45 13.71 19.66
C LEU A 7 -40.98 13.75 20.08
N VAL A 8 -40.65 13.05 21.13
CA VAL A 8 -39.23 12.74 21.44
C VAL A 8 -38.78 11.63 20.48
N LEU A 9 -38.10 12.04 19.43
CA LEU A 9 -37.33 11.11 18.61
C LEU A 9 -36.13 10.61 19.46
N VAL A 10 -36.29 9.45 20.07
CA VAL A 10 -35.17 8.70 20.64
C VAL A 10 -34.39 8.17 19.45
N GLY A 11 -33.35 8.91 19.04
CA GLY A 11 -32.37 8.41 18.11
C GLY A 11 -31.63 7.25 18.77
N ALA A 12 -31.87 6.04 18.29
CA ALA A 12 -31.06 4.89 18.66
C ALA A 12 -29.62 5.13 18.18
N VAL A 13 -28.71 5.45 19.10
CA VAL A 13 -27.28 5.47 18.82
C VAL A 13 -26.85 4.01 18.70
N VAL A 14 -26.64 3.56 17.48
CA VAL A 14 -26.10 2.23 17.20
C VAL A 14 -24.56 2.33 17.28
N VAL A 15 -23.97 1.60 18.20
CA VAL A 15 -22.52 1.62 18.52
C VAL A 15 -21.90 0.26 18.16
N VAL A 16 -20.63 0.21 17.77
CA VAL A 16 -20.13 -0.91 16.92
C VAL A 16 -18.59 -1.12 16.73
N ALA A 17 -17.98 -2.26 16.35
CA ALA A 17 -16.53 -2.65 16.38
C ALA A 17 -15.84 -2.99 15.02
N GLN A 18 -14.47 -3.30 14.99
CA GLN A 18 -13.71 -3.87 13.84
C GLN A 18 -14.30 -5.18 13.31
N PHE A 19 -15.49 -5.41 13.64
CA PHE A 19 -16.37 -6.48 13.25
C PHE A 19 -17.61 -5.88 12.57
N PRO A 20 -18.36 -6.68 11.87
CA PRO A 20 -19.64 -6.23 11.32
C PRO A 20 -20.56 -5.71 12.41
N ARG A 21 -21.17 -4.59 12.13
CA ARG A 21 -22.14 -3.88 12.96
C ARG A 21 -23.21 -4.80 13.53
N GLU A 22 -23.66 -5.74 12.71
CA GLU A 22 -24.69 -6.70 13.05
C GLU A 22 -24.26 -7.73 14.10
N CYS A 23 -22.96 -8.00 14.22
CA CYS A 23 -22.43 -8.99 15.14
C CYS A 23 -22.16 -8.45 16.55
N VAL A 24 -21.94 -7.15 16.70
CA VAL A 24 -21.50 -6.53 17.97
C VAL A 24 -22.66 -6.09 18.85
N THR A 25 -23.60 -6.97 19.03
CA THR A 25 -24.67 -6.83 20.01
C THR A 25 -24.34 -7.67 21.26
N PRO A 26 -24.93 -7.41 22.44
CA PRO A 26 -24.74 -8.27 23.60
C PRO A 26 -25.03 -9.75 23.32
N VAL A 27 -26.04 -10.03 22.51
CA VAL A 27 -26.41 -11.40 22.10
C VAL A 27 -25.36 -11.98 21.14
N GLY A 28 -24.92 -11.22 20.13
CA GLY A 28 -23.90 -11.66 19.17
C GLY A 28 -22.56 -11.97 19.86
N LEU A 29 -22.08 -11.06 20.69
CA LEU A 29 -20.85 -11.25 21.47
C LEU A 29 -20.98 -12.40 22.47
N GLY A 30 -22.10 -12.51 23.18
CA GLY A 30 -22.37 -13.62 24.10
C GLY A 30 -22.48 -15.00 23.42
N SER A 31 -22.93 -15.03 22.16
CA SER A 31 -23.02 -16.29 21.38
C SER A 31 -21.66 -16.73 20.81
N GLY A 32 -20.70 -15.80 20.63
CA GLY A 32 -19.45 -16.04 19.92
C GLY A 32 -19.61 -16.32 18.44
N GLN A 33 -20.76 -15.95 17.82
CA GLN A 33 -21.04 -16.19 16.42
C GLN A 33 -21.25 -14.88 15.65
N CYS A 34 -20.57 -14.75 14.51
CA CYS A 34 -20.80 -13.65 13.58
C CYS A 34 -21.07 -14.23 12.17
N CYS A 35 -22.34 -14.56 11.95
CA CYS A 35 -22.82 -15.17 10.71
C CYS A 35 -24.07 -14.44 10.21
N PRO A 36 -23.97 -13.15 9.84
CA PRO A 36 -25.15 -12.39 9.41
C PRO A 36 -25.62 -12.81 8.01
N SER A 37 -26.84 -12.43 7.68
CA SER A 37 -27.43 -12.68 6.36
C SER A 37 -26.93 -11.65 5.35
N PRO A 38 -26.75 -12.01 4.07
CA PRO A 38 -26.53 -11.03 3.01
C PRO A 38 -27.71 -10.05 2.89
N SER A 39 -27.43 -8.83 2.49
CA SER A 39 -28.46 -7.82 2.26
C SER A 39 -29.54 -8.33 1.28
N GLY A 40 -30.80 -8.18 1.65
CA GLY A 40 -31.93 -8.67 0.87
C GLY A 40 -32.22 -10.17 0.97
N LEU A 41 -31.49 -10.91 1.82
CA LEU A 41 -31.71 -12.33 2.10
C LEU A 41 -31.97 -12.53 3.61
N ASP A 42 -32.99 -11.86 4.13
CA ASP A 42 -33.32 -11.89 5.56
C ASP A 42 -33.52 -13.32 6.06
N ASN A 43 -33.00 -13.62 7.27
CA ASN A 43 -33.02 -14.93 7.91
C ASN A 43 -32.31 -16.06 7.13
N ASP A 44 -31.37 -15.72 6.25
CA ASP A 44 -30.49 -16.67 5.55
C ASP A 44 -29.01 -16.49 5.96
N PRO A 45 -28.59 -16.95 7.15
CA PRO A 45 -27.22 -16.76 7.63
C PRO A 45 -26.18 -17.19 6.59
N CYS A 46 -25.27 -16.25 6.25
CA CYS A 46 -24.23 -16.44 5.23
C CYS A 46 -24.77 -16.73 3.81
N GLY A 47 -26.06 -16.54 3.54
CA GLY A 47 -26.66 -16.94 2.28
C GLY A 47 -26.68 -18.45 2.05
N SER A 48 -26.89 -19.24 3.11
CA SER A 48 -26.79 -20.70 3.05
C SER A 48 -27.89 -21.33 2.17
N ALA A 49 -29.10 -20.79 2.19
CA ALA A 49 -30.19 -21.22 1.33
C ALA A 49 -29.96 -20.90 -0.16
N THR A 50 -29.17 -19.89 -0.45
CA THR A 50 -28.76 -19.45 -1.80
C THR A 50 -27.38 -20.00 -2.20
N ALA A 51 -26.81 -20.93 -1.43
CA ALA A 51 -25.50 -21.54 -1.63
C ALA A 51 -24.31 -20.57 -1.66
N ARG A 52 -24.45 -19.37 -1.09
CA ARG A 52 -23.37 -18.37 -1.03
C ARG A 52 -22.31 -18.69 0.01
N GLY A 53 -22.68 -19.33 1.11
CA GLY A 53 -21.77 -19.70 2.18
C GLY A 53 -22.44 -20.45 3.32
N GLN A 54 -21.68 -20.74 4.36
CA GLN A 54 -22.14 -21.43 5.57
C GLN A 54 -21.49 -20.84 6.83
N CYS A 55 -22.21 -20.89 7.95
CA CYS A 55 -21.67 -20.51 9.27
C CYS A 55 -20.83 -21.66 9.83
N VAL A 56 -19.51 -21.47 9.91
CA VAL A 56 -18.55 -22.51 10.33
C VAL A 56 -17.70 -22.06 11.51
N SER A 57 -17.08 -23.01 12.20
CA SER A 57 -16.10 -22.73 13.25
C SER A 57 -14.81 -22.15 12.65
N ILE A 58 -14.25 -21.12 13.30
CA ILE A 58 -12.96 -20.53 12.92
C ILE A 58 -11.83 -21.41 13.41
N THR A 59 -10.87 -21.70 12.54
CA THR A 59 -9.64 -22.40 12.91
C THR A 59 -8.54 -21.38 13.22
N ALA A 60 -7.93 -21.46 14.39
CA ALA A 60 -6.71 -20.72 14.70
C ALA A 60 -5.49 -21.59 14.41
N ASP A 61 -4.43 -20.95 13.90
CA ASP A 61 -3.14 -21.62 13.78
C ASP A 61 -2.61 -21.97 15.17
N ALA A 62 -2.30 -23.24 15.39
CA ALA A 62 -1.77 -23.76 16.66
C ALA A 62 -0.27 -24.12 16.54
N ARG A 63 0.40 -23.80 15.43
CA ARG A 63 1.79 -24.12 15.21
C ARG A 63 2.70 -23.26 16.08
N PRO A 64 3.91 -23.75 16.40
CA PRO A 64 4.88 -23.00 17.20
C PRO A 64 5.20 -21.65 16.59
N HIS A 65 5.36 -20.64 17.47
CA HIS A 65 5.86 -19.31 17.12
C HIS A 65 7.32 -19.18 17.55
N GLY A 66 8.03 -18.24 16.93
CA GLY A 66 9.38 -17.85 17.34
C GLY A 66 9.40 -17.26 18.76
N PRO A 67 10.57 -17.22 19.40
CA PRO A 67 10.74 -16.81 20.79
C PRO A 67 10.67 -15.30 21.06
N GLN A 68 10.40 -14.48 20.03
CA GLN A 68 10.45 -13.02 20.11
C GLN A 68 9.37 -12.43 21.03
N TYR A 69 8.29 -13.18 21.24
CA TYR A 69 7.18 -12.76 22.09
C TYR A 69 6.73 -13.90 23.02
N PRO A 70 6.65 -13.66 24.35
CA PRO A 70 6.10 -14.62 25.28
C PRO A 70 4.58 -14.71 25.12
N HIS A 71 4.13 -15.75 24.44
CA HIS A 71 2.75 -16.05 24.15
C HIS A 71 2.10 -16.76 25.36
N ASP A 72 1.14 -16.12 26.05
CA ASP A 72 0.50 -16.65 27.26
C ASP A 72 -1.05 -16.70 27.20
N GLY A 73 -1.62 -16.35 26.04
CA GLY A 73 -3.07 -16.41 25.81
C GLY A 73 -3.87 -15.27 26.42
N ARG A 74 -3.23 -14.20 26.89
CA ARG A 74 -3.94 -13.06 27.51
C ARG A 74 -4.19 -11.89 26.59
N ASP A 75 -3.39 -11.70 25.56
CA ASP A 75 -3.61 -10.66 24.56
C ASP A 75 -4.80 -11.03 23.66
N ASP A 76 -5.72 -10.11 23.45
CA ASP A 76 -6.93 -10.33 22.64
C ASP A 76 -6.66 -10.66 21.17
N ARG A 77 -5.45 -10.35 20.68
CA ARG A 77 -5.02 -10.61 19.29
C ARG A 77 -4.48 -12.02 19.10
N GLU A 78 -4.07 -12.68 20.18
CA GLU A 78 -3.61 -14.06 20.13
C GLU A 78 -4.75 -14.99 19.66
N ARG A 79 -4.46 -15.89 18.72
CA ARG A 79 -5.45 -16.77 18.12
C ARG A 79 -6.64 -16.03 17.49
N TRP A 80 -6.36 -14.88 16.89
CA TRP A 80 -7.36 -14.02 16.23
C TRP A 80 -8.29 -14.83 15.31
N PRO A 81 -9.60 -14.57 15.29
CA PRO A 81 -10.37 -13.68 16.18
C PRO A 81 -11.16 -14.44 17.26
N ILE A 82 -10.76 -15.65 17.62
CA ILE A 82 -11.55 -16.64 18.39
C ILE A 82 -12.03 -16.10 19.74
N ARG A 83 -11.29 -15.13 20.31
CA ARG A 83 -11.67 -14.53 21.60
C ARG A 83 -13.01 -13.79 21.50
N TYR A 84 -13.27 -13.15 20.35
CA TYR A 84 -14.53 -12.42 20.10
C TYR A 84 -15.57 -13.32 19.46
N PHE A 85 -15.19 -14.02 18.39
CA PHE A 85 -16.07 -14.89 17.64
C PHE A 85 -15.34 -16.18 17.25
N ASN A 86 -15.97 -17.30 17.55
CA ASN A 86 -15.46 -18.64 17.19
C ASN A 86 -16.16 -19.22 15.96
N ARG A 87 -17.16 -18.52 15.40
CA ARG A 87 -17.85 -18.88 14.15
C ARG A 87 -18.02 -17.67 13.24
N THR A 88 -17.87 -17.92 11.94
CA THR A 88 -17.99 -16.92 10.89
C THR A 88 -18.59 -17.52 9.62
N CYS A 89 -18.96 -16.68 8.66
CA CYS A 89 -19.33 -17.13 7.33
C CYS A 89 -18.11 -17.61 6.55
N GLN A 90 -18.14 -18.85 6.09
CA GLN A 90 -17.26 -19.35 5.04
C GLN A 90 -18.00 -19.29 3.70
N CYS A 91 -17.51 -18.47 2.79
CA CYS A 91 -18.17 -18.21 1.52
C CYS A 91 -17.75 -19.22 0.45
N ASN A 92 -18.70 -19.59 -0.42
CA ASN A 92 -18.51 -20.54 -1.50
C ASN A 92 -18.06 -19.83 -2.79
N GLY A 93 -17.23 -20.50 -3.60
CA GLY A 93 -16.83 -20.02 -4.93
C GLY A 93 -16.17 -18.64 -4.85
N ASN A 94 -16.72 -17.68 -5.60
CA ASN A 94 -16.22 -16.32 -5.65
C ASN A 94 -17.02 -15.34 -4.76
N PHE A 95 -17.91 -15.80 -3.91
CA PHE A 95 -18.53 -14.98 -2.88
C PHE A 95 -17.53 -14.67 -1.76
N SER A 96 -17.71 -13.54 -1.11
CA SER A 96 -16.82 -13.02 -0.06
C SER A 96 -17.56 -12.02 0.87
N GLY A 97 -16.81 -11.43 1.79
CA GLY A 97 -17.32 -10.52 2.79
C GLY A 97 -17.83 -11.26 4.03
N PHE A 98 -18.17 -10.51 5.05
CA PHE A 98 -18.51 -11.05 6.37
C PHE A 98 -19.83 -11.84 6.41
N ASN A 99 -20.67 -11.67 5.39
CA ASN A 99 -21.96 -12.35 5.24
C ASN A 99 -22.11 -13.08 3.89
N CYS A 100 -21.03 -13.19 3.09
CA CYS A 100 -21.03 -13.70 1.72
C CYS A 100 -21.95 -12.91 0.75
N GLY A 101 -22.15 -11.63 1.05
CA GLY A 101 -22.96 -10.72 0.21
C GLY A 101 -22.16 -10.02 -0.87
N ARG A 102 -20.83 -10.10 -0.86
CA ARG A 102 -19.91 -9.44 -1.81
C ARG A 102 -19.20 -10.48 -2.68
N CYS A 103 -18.54 -10.03 -3.72
CA CYS A 103 -17.64 -10.87 -4.51
C CYS A 103 -16.20 -10.80 -3.98
N ARG A 104 -15.42 -11.85 -4.21
CA ARG A 104 -13.98 -11.86 -3.96
C ARG A 104 -13.30 -10.79 -4.83
N HIS A 105 -12.11 -10.35 -4.42
CA HIS A 105 -11.28 -9.48 -5.24
C HIS A 105 -11.08 -10.10 -6.63
N GLY A 106 -11.15 -9.28 -7.68
CA GLY A 106 -11.08 -9.73 -9.07
C GLY A 106 -12.38 -10.33 -9.63
N TRP A 107 -13.50 -10.26 -8.90
CA TRP A 107 -14.79 -10.77 -9.35
C TRP A 107 -15.91 -9.76 -9.13
N THR A 108 -16.94 -9.81 -9.98
CA THR A 108 -18.11 -8.93 -9.94
C THR A 108 -19.35 -9.65 -10.49
N GLY A 109 -20.49 -8.95 -10.50
CA GLY A 109 -21.78 -9.49 -10.93
C GLY A 109 -22.60 -10.09 -9.78
N ALA A 110 -23.90 -10.28 -9.99
CA ALA A 110 -24.81 -10.76 -8.96
C ALA A 110 -24.46 -12.16 -8.42
N ASN A 111 -23.80 -12.97 -9.25
CA ASN A 111 -23.37 -14.33 -8.92
C ASN A 111 -21.85 -14.44 -8.75
N CYS A 112 -21.13 -13.32 -8.78
CA CYS A 112 -19.67 -13.28 -8.71
C CYS A 112 -18.98 -14.15 -9.77
N ASP A 113 -19.50 -14.16 -10.99
CA ASP A 113 -19.08 -14.99 -12.12
C ASP A 113 -18.33 -14.22 -13.21
N GLN A 114 -18.22 -12.90 -13.08
CA GLN A 114 -17.53 -12.03 -14.03
C GLN A 114 -16.16 -11.60 -13.49
N ARG A 115 -15.12 -11.75 -14.30
CA ARG A 115 -13.77 -11.25 -13.93
C ARG A 115 -13.70 -9.73 -14.09
N VAL A 116 -13.06 -9.08 -13.14
CA VAL A 116 -12.71 -7.68 -13.19
C VAL A 116 -11.24 -7.52 -12.77
N SER A 117 -10.55 -6.59 -13.41
CA SER A 117 -9.16 -6.26 -13.04
C SER A 117 -8.96 -4.76 -13.16
N VAL A 118 -8.22 -4.22 -12.22
CA VAL A 118 -7.80 -2.82 -12.21
C VAL A 118 -6.28 -2.71 -12.37
N VAL A 119 -5.80 -1.56 -12.85
CA VAL A 119 -4.37 -1.31 -13.05
C VAL A 119 -3.91 -0.20 -12.11
N ARG A 120 -3.03 -0.54 -11.20
CA ARG A 120 -2.37 0.41 -10.29
C ARG A 120 -1.21 1.08 -11.00
N ARG A 121 -1.27 2.41 -11.12
CA ARG A 121 -0.32 3.22 -11.89
C ARG A 121 0.55 4.06 -10.99
N ASN A 122 1.71 4.47 -11.51
CA ASN A 122 2.52 5.47 -10.85
C ASN A 122 1.74 6.78 -10.74
N VAL A 123 1.59 7.31 -9.53
CA VAL A 123 0.84 8.55 -9.28
C VAL A 123 1.42 9.74 -10.04
N MET A 124 2.72 9.74 -10.35
CA MET A 124 3.37 10.79 -11.12
C MET A 124 2.96 10.78 -12.60
N GLN A 125 2.55 9.63 -13.13
CA GLN A 125 2.08 9.46 -14.52
C GLN A 125 0.58 9.75 -14.69
N LEU A 126 -0.16 9.93 -13.60
CA LEU A 126 -1.56 10.33 -13.65
C LEU A 126 -1.72 11.76 -14.19
N SER A 127 -2.78 12.00 -14.94
CA SER A 127 -3.17 13.36 -15.33
C SER A 127 -3.54 14.21 -14.10
N SER A 128 -3.52 15.53 -14.25
CA SER A 128 -3.91 16.43 -13.16
C SER A 128 -5.35 16.18 -12.66
N ASP A 129 -6.27 15.77 -13.54
CA ASP A 129 -7.64 15.42 -13.15
C ASP A 129 -7.69 14.13 -12.35
N GLN A 130 -6.93 13.11 -12.75
CA GLN A 130 -6.83 11.85 -12.03
C GLN A 130 -6.18 12.03 -10.64
N LYS A 131 -5.11 12.86 -10.54
CA LYS A 131 -4.51 13.23 -9.25
C LYS A 131 -5.52 13.90 -8.33
N ARG A 132 -6.27 14.89 -8.83
CA ARG A 132 -7.31 15.58 -8.07
C ARG A 132 -8.43 14.62 -7.64
N ALA A 133 -8.87 13.74 -8.52
CA ALA A 133 -9.89 12.73 -8.21
C ALA A 133 -9.42 11.79 -7.08
N PHE A 134 -8.17 11.33 -7.15
CA PHE A 134 -7.57 10.47 -6.10
C PHE A 134 -7.48 11.20 -4.75
N VAL A 135 -6.95 12.43 -4.73
CA VAL A 135 -6.87 13.25 -3.51
C VAL A 135 -8.25 13.51 -2.91
N SER A 136 -9.24 13.83 -3.76
CA SER A 136 -10.63 14.03 -3.34
C SER A 136 -11.26 12.74 -2.78
N ALA A 137 -10.98 11.60 -3.38
CA ALA A 137 -11.48 10.30 -2.92
C ALA A 137 -10.91 9.94 -1.52
N LEU A 138 -9.62 10.20 -1.28
CA LEU A 138 -9.03 10.03 0.06
C LEU A 138 -9.70 10.94 1.10
N ASP A 139 -9.93 12.22 0.76
CA ASP A 139 -10.59 13.17 1.66
C ASP A 139 -12.05 12.80 1.92
N GLN A 140 -12.75 12.26 0.92
CA GLN A 140 -14.09 11.70 1.11
C GLN A 140 -14.07 10.49 2.05
N ALA A 141 -13.10 9.56 1.88
CA ALA A 141 -12.95 8.40 2.77
C ALA A 141 -12.63 8.80 4.22
N LYS A 142 -11.86 9.89 4.43
CA LYS A 142 -11.60 10.47 5.75
C LYS A 142 -12.86 10.98 6.45
N ARG A 143 -13.90 11.34 5.70
CA ARG A 143 -15.15 11.92 6.23
C ARG A 143 -16.34 10.98 6.20
N THR A 144 -16.28 9.91 5.42
CA THR A 144 -17.39 8.96 5.25
C THR A 144 -17.28 7.88 6.32
N VAL A 145 -18.32 7.76 7.14
CA VAL A 145 -18.43 6.67 8.14
C VAL A 145 -18.48 5.32 7.41
N HIS A 146 -17.70 4.37 7.90
CA HIS A 146 -17.70 3.01 7.34
C HIS A 146 -19.10 2.37 7.48
N PRO A 147 -19.71 1.88 6.40
CA PRO A 147 -21.10 1.41 6.43
C PRO A 147 -21.26 0.15 7.28
N ASP A 148 -20.32 -0.77 7.21
CA ASP A 148 -20.47 -2.11 7.78
C ASP A 148 -19.63 -2.33 9.03
N LEU A 149 -18.43 -1.76 9.08
CA LEU A 149 -17.42 -2.06 10.10
C LEU A 149 -17.24 -0.92 11.10
N VAL A 150 -16.56 -1.23 12.20
CA VAL A 150 -16.49 -0.43 13.40
C VAL A 150 -15.47 -0.97 14.39
N ILE A 151 -15.07 -0.24 15.42
CA ILE A 151 -13.90 -0.52 16.22
C ILE A 151 -14.20 -0.74 17.70
N ALA A 152 -13.47 -1.67 18.34
CA ALA A 152 -13.46 -1.83 19.79
C ALA A 152 -12.65 -0.70 20.44
N THR A 153 -13.18 -0.13 21.51
CA THR A 153 -12.50 0.88 22.33
C THR A 153 -12.00 0.33 23.66
N ARG A 154 -12.29 -0.95 23.93
CA ARG A 154 -11.87 -1.69 25.10
C ARG A 154 -11.41 -3.09 24.73
N ARG A 155 -10.59 -3.72 25.59
CA ARG A 155 -10.23 -5.14 25.47
C ARG A 155 -11.47 -6.02 25.61
N HIS A 156 -11.38 -7.27 25.15
CA HIS A 156 -12.51 -8.21 25.15
C HIS A 156 -13.14 -8.40 26.54
N ALA A 157 -12.34 -8.46 27.61
CA ALA A 157 -12.85 -8.63 28.97
C ALA A 157 -13.75 -7.48 29.44
N GLU A 158 -13.68 -6.32 28.80
CA GLU A 158 -14.42 -5.09 29.14
C GLU A 158 -15.42 -4.69 28.04
N ILE A 159 -15.58 -5.52 27.01
CA ILE A 159 -16.27 -5.19 25.78
C ILE A 159 -17.78 -4.96 25.94
N LEU A 160 -18.37 -5.48 27.02
CA LEU A 160 -19.78 -5.26 27.38
C LEU A 160 -19.97 -4.18 28.46
N GLY A 161 -18.90 -3.45 28.80
CA GLY A 161 -18.93 -2.42 29.83
C GLY A 161 -19.18 -2.95 31.25
N PRO A 162 -19.24 -2.07 32.26
CA PRO A 162 -19.39 -2.48 33.64
C PRO A 162 -20.77 -3.03 33.99
N ASP A 163 -21.81 -2.73 33.17
CA ASP A 163 -23.18 -3.22 33.31
C ASP A 163 -23.41 -4.59 32.61
N GLY A 164 -22.42 -5.11 31.92
CA GLY A 164 -22.50 -6.36 31.15
C GLY A 164 -23.37 -6.31 29.90
N ASN A 165 -23.83 -5.11 29.49
CA ASN A 165 -24.75 -4.94 28.35
C ASN A 165 -24.40 -3.78 27.43
N THR A 166 -23.63 -2.80 27.89
CA THR A 166 -23.24 -1.63 27.08
C THR A 166 -21.99 -1.97 26.26
N VAL A 167 -22.18 -2.29 24.99
CA VAL A 167 -21.09 -2.64 24.08
C VAL A 167 -20.10 -1.48 23.91
N GLN A 168 -18.81 -1.75 24.04
CA GLN A 168 -17.72 -0.77 24.01
C GLN A 168 -17.12 -0.67 22.61
N PHE A 169 -17.91 -0.15 21.69
CA PHE A 169 -17.57 -0.04 20.27
C PHE A 169 -18.01 1.31 19.70
N GLU A 170 -17.29 1.84 18.68
CA GLU A 170 -17.57 3.13 18.08
C GLU A 170 -17.57 3.09 16.55
N ASN A 171 -18.34 4.00 15.94
CA ASN A 171 -18.27 4.26 14.50
C ASN A 171 -16.90 4.84 14.14
N ILE A 172 -16.45 4.54 12.96
CA ILE A 172 -15.20 5.06 12.41
C ILE A 172 -15.38 5.41 10.93
N THR A 173 -14.64 6.37 10.42
CA THR A 173 -14.65 6.67 8.98
C THR A 173 -13.81 5.64 8.22
N ILE A 174 -14.03 5.50 6.91
CA ILE A 174 -13.34 4.53 6.06
C ILE A 174 -11.82 4.69 6.18
N TYR A 175 -11.30 5.92 6.06
CA TYR A 175 -9.86 6.13 6.15
C TYR A 175 -9.33 5.97 7.59
N ASN A 176 -10.07 6.43 8.59
CA ASN A 176 -9.66 6.23 9.99
C ASN A 176 -9.71 4.74 10.37
N TYR A 177 -10.60 3.93 9.79
CA TYR A 177 -10.58 2.47 9.95
C TYR A 177 -9.28 1.86 9.42
N PHE A 178 -8.83 2.30 8.24
CA PHE A 178 -7.53 1.91 7.69
C PHE A 178 -6.37 2.27 8.64
N VAL A 179 -6.37 3.46 9.23
CA VAL A 179 -5.37 3.86 10.24
C VAL A 179 -5.46 3.00 11.50
N TRP A 180 -6.67 2.78 12.00
CA TRP A 180 -6.92 2.06 13.24
C TRP A 180 -6.53 0.58 13.15
N THR A 181 -6.78 -0.09 12.03
CA THR A 181 -6.38 -1.48 11.83
C THR A 181 -4.87 -1.66 11.93
N HIS A 182 -4.11 -0.73 11.36
CA HIS A 182 -2.66 -0.72 11.48
C HIS A 182 -2.21 -0.48 12.93
N TYR A 183 -2.75 0.55 13.59
CA TYR A 183 -2.49 0.80 15.00
C TYR A 183 -2.76 -0.44 15.86
N TYR A 184 -3.91 -1.09 15.67
CA TYR A 184 -4.29 -2.27 16.47
C TYR A 184 -3.34 -3.45 16.27
N SER A 185 -2.77 -3.62 15.08
CA SER A 185 -1.81 -4.68 14.79
C SER A 185 -0.44 -4.47 15.45
N VAL A 186 0.00 -3.21 15.64
CA VAL A 186 1.34 -2.86 16.15
C VAL A 186 1.36 -2.39 17.60
N SER A 187 0.19 -2.17 18.21
CA SER A 187 0.11 -1.70 19.58
C SER A 187 0.75 -2.68 20.56
N LYS A 188 1.21 -2.17 21.70
CA LYS A 188 1.63 -3.01 22.83
C LYS A 188 0.53 -3.97 23.26
N THR A 189 0.88 -4.95 24.07
CA THR A 189 -0.07 -5.98 24.52
C THR A 189 -1.33 -5.39 25.17
N PHE A 190 -2.49 -5.95 24.85
CA PHE A 190 -3.77 -5.52 25.42
C PHE A 190 -4.09 -6.25 26.73
N LEU A 191 -3.23 -6.09 27.73
CA LEU A 191 -3.41 -6.72 29.03
C LEU A 191 -4.23 -5.88 30.03
N GLY A 192 -4.40 -4.61 29.78
CA GLY A 192 -5.12 -3.67 30.63
C GLY A 192 -4.21 -2.70 31.40
N ALA A 193 -4.83 -1.65 31.96
CA ALA A 193 -4.11 -0.61 32.67
C ALA A 193 -3.28 -1.19 33.83
N GLY A 194 -2.05 -0.69 33.98
CA GLY A 194 -1.13 -1.11 35.02
C GLY A 194 -0.47 -2.48 34.84
N GLN A 195 -0.70 -3.15 33.69
CA GLN A 195 -0.02 -4.40 33.35
C GLN A 195 1.28 -4.11 32.58
N ALA A 196 2.28 -4.99 32.74
CA ALA A 196 3.50 -4.90 31.96
C ALA A 196 3.19 -5.15 30.46
N SER A 197 3.60 -4.24 29.58
CA SER A 197 3.55 -4.46 28.14
C SER A 197 4.83 -5.13 27.65
N PHE A 198 4.70 -5.93 26.60
CA PHE A 198 5.84 -6.50 25.88
C PHE A 198 6.18 -5.58 24.71
N GLY A 199 7.37 -4.99 24.71
CA GLY A 199 7.90 -4.31 23.53
C GLY A 199 8.11 -5.31 22.40
N GLY A 200 7.75 -4.94 21.18
CA GLY A 200 7.95 -5.78 20.00
C GLY A 200 6.83 -6.76 19.69
N VAL A 201 5.64 -6.60 20.26
CA VAL A 201 4.43 -7.27 19.76
C VAL A 201 3.97 -6.55 18.51
N ASP A 202 4.21 -7.15 17.37
CA ASP A 202 3.82 -6.61 16.08
C ASP A 202 3.28 -7.76 15.21
N PHE A 203 2.04 -7.65 14.76
CA PHE A 203 1.37 -8.67 13.96
C PHE A 203 1.46 -8.37 12.45
N SER A 204 2.11 -7.27 12.07
CA SER A 204 2.17 -6.78 10.68
C SER A 204 3.57 -6.40 10.19
N HIS A 205 4.58 -6.31 11.09
CA HIS A 205 5.97 -5.97 10.75
C HIS A 205 6.97 -6.98 11.30
N GLU A 206 8.24 -6.81 10.90
CA GLU A 206 9.39 -7.58 11.39
C GLU A 206 9.31 -9.09 11.17
N GLY A 207 8.40 -9.57 10.32
CA GLY A 207 8.22 -10.99 10.04
C GLY A 207 7.55 -11.25 8.69
N PRO A 208 7.42 -12.54 8.28
CA PRO A 208 6.86 -12.93 6.97
C PRO A 208 5.53 -12.28 6.64
N GLY A 209 4.70 -12.01 7.63
CA GLY A 209 3.41 -11.34 7.48
C GLY A 209 3.48 -9.91 6.95
N PHE A 210 4.64 -9.26 6.97
CA PHE A 210 4.76 -7.86 6.53
C PHE A 210 4.12 -7.65 5.15
N VAL A 211 4.54 -8.38 4.15
CA VAL A 211 4.06 -8.17 2.77
C VAL A 211 2.62 -8.65 2.55
N THR A 212 2.19 -9.73 3.21
CA THR A 212 0.85 -10.28 3.06
C THR A 212 -0.20 -9.45 3.80
N TRP A 213 0.14 -8.97 4.99
CA TRP A 213 -0.71 -8.12 5.81
C TRP A 213 -0.98 -6.78 5.13
N HIS A 214 0.06 -6.07 4.68
CA HIS A 214 -0.08 -4.77 4.03
C HIS A 214 -0.76 -4.88 2.66
N ARG A 215 -0.55 -5.98 1.93
CA ARG A 215 -1.30 -6.29 0.71
C ARG A 215 -2.80 -6.34 0.96
N PHE A 216 -3.25 -7.08 1.98
CA PHE A 216 -4.67 -7.18 2.30
C PHE A 216 -5.23 -5.86 2.86
N HIS A 217 -4.45 -5.16 3.66
CA HIS A 217 -4.79 -3.84 4.19
C HIS A 217 -5.11 -2.83 3.07
N LEU A 218 -4.27 -2.79 2.03
CA LEU A 218 -4.51 -1.97 0.82
C LEU A 218 -5.73 -2.44 0.03
N LEU A 219 -5.89 -3.75 -0.16
CA LEU A 219 -7.04 -4.33 -0.86
C LEU A 219 -8.36 -3.94 -0.19
N GLN A 220 -8.39 -3.95 1.14
CA GLN A 220 -9.58 -3.57 1.89
C GLN A 220 -9.91 -2.08 1.68
N LEU A 221 -8.92 -1.19 1.81
CA LEU A 221 -9.12 0.24 1.53
C LEU A 221 -9.59 0.47 0.09
N GLU A 222 -8.94 -0.18 -0.89
CA GLU A 222 -9.31 -0.04 -2.30
C GLU A 222 -10.76 -0.45 -2.54
N ARG A 223 -11.20 -1.56 -1.95
CA ARG A 223 -12.59 -2.03 -2.03
C ARG A 223 -13.56 -1.05 -1.36
N ASP A 224 -13.25 -0.57 -0.17
CA ASP A 224 -14.12 0.36 0.55
C ASP A 224 -14.24 1.70 -0.20
N MET A 225 -13.16 2.14 -0.86
CA MET A 225 -13.19 3.32 -1.74
C MET A 225 -13.99 3.07 -3.02
N GLN A 226 -13.85 1.89 -3.66
CA GLN A 226 -14.67 1.50 -4.82
C GLN A 226 -16.16 1.52 -4.47
N ASP A 227 -16.53 0.96 -3.33
CA ASP A 227 -17.92 0.94 -2.85
C ASP A 227 -18.43 2.35 -2.51
N MET A 228 -17.62 3.17 -1.85
CA MET A 228 -17.96 4.58 -1.51
C MET A 228 -18.17 5.43 -2.77
N LEU A 229 -17.30 5.27 -3.76
CA LEU A 229 -17.33 6.02 -5.03
C LEU A 229 -18.36 5.45 -6.02
N GLN A 230 -18.89 4.26 -5.78
CA GLN A 230 -19.68 3.48 -6.73
C GLN A 230 -18.94 3.29 -8.06
N ASP A 231 -17.61 3.15 -7.99
CA ASP A 231 -16.72 2.98 -9.14
C ASP A 231 -15.82 1.75 -8.95
N PRO A 232 -16.18 0.60 -9.51
CA PRO A 232 -15.37 -0.62 -9.42
C PRO A 232 -14.06 -0.57 -10.22
N SER A 233 -13.86 0.47 -11.03
CA SER A 233 -12.62 0.70 -11.77
C SER A 233 -11.58 1.52 -11.01
N PHE A 234 -11.95 2.08 -9.85
CA PHE A 234 -11.02 2.80 -9.01
C PHE A 234 -9.88 1.89 -8.57
N ALA A 235 -8.65 2.38 -8.70
CA ALA A 235 -7.43 1.68 -8.26
C ALA A 235 -6.53 2.61 -7.46
N LEU A 236 -5.90 2.09 -6.42
CA LEU A 236 -4.90 2.83 -5.67
C LEU A 236 -3.66 3.04 -6.54
N PRO A 237 -3.19 4.28 -6.75
CA PRO A 237 -1.92 4.51 -7.43
C PRO A 237 -0.75 4.19 -6.49
N TYR A 238 0.46 4.05 -7.04
CA TYR A 238 1.67 3.87 -6.25
C TYR A 238 2.64 5.05 -6.42
N TRP A 239 3.47 5.24 -5.42
CA TRP A 239 4.63 6.13 -5.47
C TRP A 239 5.91 5.32 -5.63
N ASN A 240 6.56 5.43 -6.78
CA ASN A 240 7.91 4.91 -6.91
C ASN A 240 8.86 5.75 -6.06
N PHE A 241 9.08 5.34 -4.83
CA PHE A 241 9.97 6.02 -3.90
C PHE A 241 11.47 5.74 -4.17
N ALA A 242 11.80 4.80 -5.03
CA ALA A 242 13.17 4.46 -5.37
C ALA A 242 13.72 5.36 -6.50
N ILE A 243 13.68 6.66 -6.28
CA ILE A 243 14.15 7.68 -7.22
C ILE A 243 15.49 8.32 -6.80
N GLY A 244 15.97 7.97 -5.60
CA GLY A 244 17.17 8.57 -5.01
C GLY A 244 17.00 10.04 -4.62
N GLY A 245 18.10 10.63 -4.18
CA GLY A 245 18.12 12.05 -3.81
C GLY A 245 17.41 12.37 -2.50
N SER A 246 17.22 13.67 -2.25
CA SER A 246 16.66 14.21 -0.98
C SER A 246 15.37 15.00 -1.19
N THR A 247 14.71 14.81 -2.33
CA THR A 247 13.48 15.53 -2.68
C THR A 247 12.30 14.56 -2.70
N CYS A 248 11.20 14.94 -2.05
CA CYS A 248 9.93 14.25 -2.14
C CYS A 248 9.15 14.84 -3.33
N ASP A 249 9.11 14.13 -4.45
CA ASP A 249 8.49 14.57 -5.69
C ASP A 249 6.96 14.62 -5.64
N ILE A 250 6.34 13.81 -4.77
CA ILE A 250 4.88 13.79 -4.55
C ILE A 250 4.42 14.78 -3.47
N CYS A 251 5.35 15.43 -2.76
CA CYS A 251 5.04 16.39 -1.69
C CYS A 251 4.70 17.78 -2.28
N THR A 252 3.65 17.86 -3.08
CA THR A 252 3.13 19.09 -3.71
C THR A 252 1.70 19.36 -3.25
N ASP A 253 1.25 20.61 -3.29
CA ASP A 253 -0.07 21.00 -2.76
C ASP A 253 -1.23 20.39 -3.54
N ASP A 254 -1.03 20.08 -4.81
CA ASP A 254 -2.01 19.44 -5.68
C ASP A 254 -2.01 17.91 -5.57
N LEU A 255 -1.07 17.33 -4.78
CA LEU A 255 -1.00 15.89 -4.57
C LEU A 255 -0.98 15.56 -3.07
N MET A 256 0.18 15.31 -2.46
CA MET A 256 0.25 14.84 -1.05
C MET A 256 0.52 15.96 -0.03
N GLY A 257 0.56 17.19 -0.45
CA GLY A 257 0.82 18.36 0.40
C GLY A 257 2.29 18.76 0.44
N ALA A 258 2.58 19.99 0.04
CA ALA A 258 3.90 20.59 0.16
C ALA A 258 4.23 20.90 1.63
N ARG A 259 5.51 21.20 1.88
CA ARG A 259 5.96 21.72 3.17
C ARG A 259 5.44 23.15 3.36
N SER A 260 5.00 23.49 4.57
CA SER A 260 4.63 24.86 4.92
C SER A 260 5.85 25.78 4.91
N SER A 261 5.67 27.00 4.42
CA SER A 261 6.67 28.05 4.50
C SER A 261 6.84 28.63 5.91
N PHE A 262 5.89 28.40 6.81
CA PHE A 262 5.88 28.92 8.17
C PHE A 262 6.43 27.92 9.21
N ASP A 263 6.19 26.64 9.00
CA ASP A 263 6.67 25.55 9.86
C ASP A 263 7.10 24.37 8.99
N MET A 264 8.40 24.08 8.99
CA MET A 264 8.98 23.01 8.17
C MET A 264 8.45 21.60 8.51
N ASN A 265 7.84 21.43 9.67
CA ASN A 265 7.26 20.14 10.08
C ASN A 265 5.77 20.03 9.77
N SER A 266 5.15 21.06 9.20
CA SER A 266 3.74 21.12 8.89
C SER A 266 3.49 21.10 7.38
N LEU A 267 2.30 20.63 6.97
CA LEU A 267 1.86 20.72 5.59
C LEU A 267 1.46 22.17 5.26
N SER A 268 1.63 22.52 3.99
CA SER A 268 1.16 23.80 3.44
C SER A 268 -0.36 23.93 3.63
N PRO A 269 -0.86 25.11 4.07
CA PRO A 269 -2.30 25.35 4.22
C PRO A 269 -3.10 25.25 2.92
N ASN A 270 -2.44 25.24 1.75
CA ASN A 270 -3.07 25.07 0.46
C ASN A 270 -3.41 23.60 0.16
N SER A 271 -2.80 22.66 0.89
CA SER A 271 -3.11 21.23 0.75
C SER A 271 -4.38 20.87 1.53
N ILE A 272 -5.24 20.04 0.94
CA ILE A 272 -6.41 19.49 1.61
C ILE A 272 -6.02 18.69 2.87
N PHE A 273 -4.87 18.01 2.84
CA PHE A 273 -4.37 17.20 3.94
C PHE A 273 -3.89 18.02 5.15
N ALA A 274 -3.68 19.33 5.00
CA ALA A 274 -3.41 20.22 6.14
C ALA A 274 -4.57 20.30 7.14
N GLN A 275 -5.79 19.94 6.70
CA GLN A 275 -6.98 19.89 7.54
C GLN A 275 -7.15 18.55 8.27
N TRP A 276 -6.41 17.52 7.85
CA TRP A 276 -6.51 16.20 8.47
C TRP A 276 -5.92 16.19 9.86
N ARG A 277 -6.55 15.42 10.73
CA ARG A 277 -6.11 15.20 12.10
C ARG A 277 -5.74 13.74 12.29
N VAL A 278 -4.72 13.52 13.12
CA VAL A 278 -4.20 12.19 13.49
C VAL A 278 -5.16 11.54 14.47
N ILE A 279 -5.32 10.24 14.35
CA ILE A 279 -5.90 9.38 15.39
C ILE A 279 -4.84 8.44 15.93
N CYS A 280 -5.07 7.84 17.09
CA CYS A 280 -4.19 6.84 17.70
C CYS A 280 -2.76 7.35 17.93
N GLU A 281 -2.62 8.58 18.42
CA GLU A 281 -1.32 9.26 18.51
C GLU A 281 -0.35 8.58 19.47
N SER A 282 -0.85 7.87 20.50
CA SER A 282 -0.02 7.20 21.48
C SER A 282 -0.30 5.69 21.55
N VAL A 283 0.76 4.89 21.46
CA VAL A 283 0.70 3.44 21.76
C VAL A 283 0.66 3.14 23.25
N GLU A 284 0.95 4.14 24.10
CA GLU A 284 1.00 4.03 25.55
C GLU A 284 -0.39 4.22 26.19
N ASP A 285 -1.37 4.77 25.48
CA ASP A 285 -2.69 5.12 26.04
C ASP A 285 -3.38 3.93 26.68
N TYR A 286 -3.24 2.75 26.09
CA TYR A 286 -3.82 1.54 26.64
C TYR A 286 -3.22 1.16 27.99
N ASP A 287 -1.90 1.19 28.13
CA ASP A 287 -1.21 0.85 29.38
C ASP A 287 -1.54 1.85 30.50
N THR A 288 -1.73 3.12 30.15
CA THR A 288 -2.00 4.22 31.09
C THR A 288 -3.47 4.36 31.42
N LEU A 289 -4.34 4.32 30.40
CA LEU A 289 -5.77 4.65 30.52
C LEU A 289 -6.67 3.41 30.49
N GLY A 290 -6.15 2.25 30.12
CA GLY A 290 -6.91 1.02 29.92
C GLY A 290 -7.86 1.06 28.71
N THR A 291 -7.61 1.96 27.76
CA THR A 291 -8.42 2.15 26.57
C THR A 291 -7.65 1.81 25.30
N ILE A 292 -8.33 1.24 24.33
CA ILE A 292 -7.84 1.16 22.94
C ILE A 292 -8.18 2.48 22.26
N CYS A 293 -7.38 2.91 21.26
CA CYS A 293 -7.66 4.11 20.46
C CYS A 293 -9.12 4.14 19.98
N ASN A 294 -9.78 5.25 20.19
CA ASN A 294 -11.22 5.44 19.99
C ASN A 294 -11.58 6.40 18.84
N ASN A 295 -10.76 6.49 17.80
CA ASN A 295 -11.01 7.38 16.65
C ASN A 295 -11.03 8.89 17.00
N THR A 296 -10.63 9.31 18.18
CA THR A 296 -10.53 10.73 18.52
C THR A 296 -9.40 11.38 17.73
N GLU A 297 -9.76 12.41 16.97
CA GLU A 297 -8.79 13.19 16.20
C GLU A 297 -8.07 14.21 17.08
N THR A 298 -6.74 14.29 16.96
CA THR A 298 -5.87 15.10 17.84
C THR A 298 -5.10 16.17 17.07
N THR A 299 -3.86 15.91 16.69
CA THR A 299 -2.94 16.88 16.09
C THR A 299 -3.00 16.85 14.56
N PRO A 300 -2.53 17.91 13.87
CA PRO A 300 -2.34 17.86 12.42
C PRO A 300 -1.25 16.85 12.03
N ILE A 301 -1.33 16.36 10.78
CA ILE A 301 -0.23 15.59 10.16
C ILE A 301 1.05 16.42 10.17
N ARG A 302 2.15 15.78 10.57
CA ARG A 302 3.48 16.35 10.54
C ARG A 302 4.36 15.60 9.55
N ARG A 303 5.06 16.34 8.70
CA ARG A 303 5.97 15.78 7.69
C ARG A 303 7.13 16.73 7.44
N ASN A 304 8.35 16.19 7.43
CA ASN A 304 9.56 16.96 7.11
C ASN A 304 10.55 16.07 6.35
N PRO A 305 10.33 15.82 5.04
CA PRO A 305 11.20 14.98 4.23
C PRO A 305 12.65 15.43 4.29
N ALA A 306 13.58 14.47 4.45
CA ALA A 306 15.01 14.69 4.66
C ALA A 306 15.37 15.55 5.89
N GLY A 307 14.41 15.82 6.78
CA GLY A 307 14.61 16.75 7.92
C GLY A 307 15.26 16.13 9.15
N ASN A 308 15.61 14.85 9.14
CA ASN A 308 16.25 14.20 10.29
C ASN A 308 17.76 14.46 10.32
N VAL A 309 18.14 15.63 10.84
CA VAL A 309 19.55 16.09 10.88
C VAL A 309 20.47 15.20 11.72
N ASN A 310 19.90 14.45 12.68
CA ASN A 310 20.66 13.56 13.56
C ASN A 310 20.95 12.18 12.91
N ARG A 311 20.33 11.89 11.78
CA ARG A 311 20.48 10.61 11.05
C ARG A 311 20.67 10.87 9.55
N PRO A 312 21.85 11.29 9.10
CA PRO A 312 22.11 11.65 7.70
C PRO A 312 21.77 10.54 6.69
N MET A 313 21.91 9.27 7.09
CA MET A 313 21.63 8.12 6.24
C MET A 313 20.16 8.01 5.80
N VAL A 314 19.22 8.60 6.55
CA VAL A 314 17.79 8.59 6.22
C VAL A 314 17.33 9.89 5.52
N GLN A 315 18.24 10.74 5.08
CA GLN A 315 17.93 11.98 4.37
C GLN A 315 17.86 11.81 2.84
N ARG A 316 17.99 10.59 2.36
CA ARG A 316 17.88 10.25 0.93
C ARG A 316 16.90 9.11 0.75
N LEU A 317 16.21 9.12 -0.38
CA LEU A 317 15.36 8.01 -0.82
C LEU A 317 16.20 6.85 -1.37
N PRO A 318 15.67 5.62 -1.37
CA PRO A 318 16.27 4.51 -2.07
C PRO A 318 16.55 4.82 -3.54
N GLU A 319 17.56 4.18 -4.10
CA GLU A 319 17.91 4.28 -5.52
C GLU A 319 17.21 3.16 -6.33
N PRO A 320 17.03 3.31 -7.65
CA PRO A 320 16.48 2.23 -8.48
C PRO A 320 17.29 0.92 -8.39
N GLN A 321 18.60 1.01 -8.16
CA GLN A 321 19.47 -0.16 -7.99
C GLN A 321 19.13 -0.95 -6.73
N ASP A 322 18.68 -0.28 -5.65
CA ASP A 322 18.29 -0.96 -4.41
C ASP A 322 17.08 -1.89 -4.63
N VAL A 323 16.14 -1.49 -5.48
CA VAL A 323 15.01 -2.34 -5.88
C VAL A 323 15.49 -3.49 -6.78
N ALA A 324 16.41 -3.21 -7.72
CA ALA A 324 16.96 -4.24 -8.59
C ALA A 324 17.67 -5.33 -7.78
N ASP A 325 18.48 -4.95 -6.80
CA ASP A 325 19.21 -5.85 -5.91
C ASP A 325 18.24 -6.65 -5.02
N CYS A 326 17.25 -6.00 -4.42
CA CYS A 326 16.22 -6.66 -3.61
C CYS A 326 15.48 -7.75 -4.38
N LEU A 327 15.11 -7.48 -5.65
CA LEU A 327 14.43 -8.45 -6.52
C LEU A 327 15.30 -9.64 -6.92
N GLN A 328 16.60 -9.61 -6.65
CA GLN A 328 17.54 -10.72 -6.87
C GLN A 328 17.65 -11.66 -5.66
N VAL A 329 17.15 -11.27 -4.49
CA VAL A 329 17.16 -12.12 -3.29
C VAL A 329 16.18 -13.28 -3.51
N ASN A 330 16.69 -14.50 -3.57
CA ASN A 330 15.91 -15.66 -4.02
C ASN A 330 14.99 -16.23 -2.93
N ALA A 331 15.43 -16.25 -1.66
CA ALA A 331 14.63 -16.78 -0.56
C ALA A 331 13.57 -15.76 -0.14
N PHE A 332 12.31 -16.21 0.03
CA PHE A 332 11.25 -15.35 0.56
C PHE A 332 11.59 -14.83 1.95
N ASP A 333 11.89 -15.74 2.86
CA ASP A 333 12.36 -15.41 4.21
C ASP A 333 13.23 -16.56 4.75
N THR A 334 14.04 -16.26 5.75
CA THR A 334 15.01 -17.18 6.33
C THR A 334 14.93 -17.14 7.86
N PRO A 335 15.25 -18.25 8.57
CA PRO A 335 15.33 -18.19 10.03
C PRO A 335 16.30 -17.09 10.52
N PRO A 336 15.92 -16.37 11.60
CA PRO A 336 14.82 -16.63 12.53
C PRO A 336 13.45 -16.07 12.09
N TYR A 337 13.25 -15.72 10.82
CA TYR A 337 12.04 -15.12 10.26
C TYR A 337 11.66 -13.80 10.94
N TYR A 338 12.66 -13.00 11.26
CA TYR A 338 12.54 -11.76 12.02
C TYR A 338 13.35 -10.63 11.36
N SER A 339 13.33 -9.43 11.94
CA SER A 339 14.10 -8.26 11.43
C SER A 339 15.61 -8.48 11.36
N THR A 340 16.13 -9.58 11.91
CA THR A 340 17.53 -9.99 11.86
C THR A 340 17.85 -11.03 10.78
N SER A 341 16.88 -11.45 9.99
CA SER A 341 17.07 -12.43 8.91
C SER A 341 17.96 -11.86 7.81
N SER A 342 18.96 -12.65 7.35
CA SER A 342 19.79 -12.36 6.18
C SER A 342 19.36 -13.22 4.99
N GLU A 343 19.69 -12.78 3.77
CA GLU A 343 19.30 -13.46 2.53
C GLU A 343 17.78 -13.66 2.41
N SER A 344 17.02 -12.73 2.96
CA SER A 344 15.57 -12.72 3.00
C SER A 344 15.03 -11.58 2.16
N PHE A 345 14.25 -11.90 1.12
CA PHE A 345 13.55 -10.89 0.32
C PHE A 345 12.62 -10.05 1.20
N ARG A 346 11.83 -10.70 2.07
CA ARG A 346 10.90 -10.00 2.96
C ARG A 346 11.63 -8.99 3.84
N ASN A 347 12.73 -9.40 4.50
CA ASN A 347 13.49 -8.52 5.39
C ASN A 347 14.17 -7.37 4.63
N THR A 348 14.54 -7.62 3.36
CA THR A 348 15.16 -6.62 2.49
C THR A 348 14.13 -5.59 2.02
N VAL A 349 12.97 -6.01 1.51
CA VAL A 349 11.93 -5.06 1.04
C VAL A 349 11.34 -4.25 2.19
N GLU A 350 11.19 -4.85 3.37
CA GLU A 350 10.79 -4.13 4.59
C GLU A 350 11.85 -3.10 5.00
N GLY A 351 13.14 -3.41 4.82
CA GLY A 351 14.23 -2.45 4.95
C GLY A 351 15.09 -2.58 6.20
N TYR A 352 15.17 -3.77 6.79
CA TYR A 352 16.09 -4.10 7.89
C TYR A 352 17.42 -4.68 7.39
N SER A 353 17.50 -5.06 6.12
CA SER A 353 18.71 -5.55 5.47
C SER A 353 19.20 -4.56 4.42
N ALA A 354 20.48 -4.66 4.06
CA ALA A 354 20.99 -4.01 2.86
C ALA A 354 20.22 -4.53 1.61
N PRO A 355 20.13 -3.76 0.51
CA PRO A 355 19.38 -4.14 -0.68
C PRO A 355 19.77 -5.51 -1.27
N GLN A 356 21.00 -5.95 -1.04
CA GLN A 356 21.51 -7.26 -1.46
C GLN A 356 21.13 -8.42 -0.52
N GLY A 357 20.33 -8.15 0.53
CA GLY A 357 19.84 -9.17 1.44
C GLY A 357 20.65 -9.36 2.73
N ASN A 358 21.79 -8.72 2.88
CA ASN A 358 22.62 -8.88 4.07
C ASN A 358 22.06 -8.06 5.24
N TYR A 359 21.79 -8.72 6.36
CA TYR A 359 21.38 -8.02 7.58
C TYR A 359 22.53 -7.16 8.14
N ASP A 360 22.21 -5.91 8.44
CA ASP A 360 23.08 -4.97 9.15
C ASP A 360 22.20 -4.07 10.04
N PRO A 361 22.37 -4.08 11.36
CA PRO A 361 21.55 -3.30 12.29
C PRO A 361 21.65 -1.77 12.07
N ALA A 362 22.74 -1.31 11.44
CA ALA A 362 22.92 0.11 11.12
C ALA A 362 22.21 0.54 9.84
N VAL A 363 21.83 -0.40 8.97
CA VAL A 363 21.19 -0.11 7.69
C VAL A 363 19.68 0.04 7.86
N ARG A 364 19.13 0.99 7.13
CA ARG A 364 17.70 1.08 6.77
C ARG A 364 17.62 1.29 5.27
N SER A 365 16.83 0.47 4.60
CA SER A 365 16.71 0.48 3.14
C SER A 365 15.25 0.49 2.71
N LEU A 366 14.98 0.57 1.44
CA LEU A 366 13.67 0.46 0.79
C LEU A 366 12.51 1.06 1.61
N HIS A 367 11.50 0.26 1.99
CA HIS A 367 10.30 0.72 2.69
C HIS A 367 10.63 1.49 3.99
N ASN A 368 11.42 0.92 4.89
CA ASN A 368 11.76 1.59 6.15
C ASN A 368 12.53 2.90 5.92
N LEU A 369 13.42 2.94 4.91
CA LEU A 369 14.14 4.16 4.54
C LEU A 369 13.17 5.23 4.03
N ALA A 370 12.21 4.88 3.20
CA ALA A 370 11.20 5.82 2.69
C ALA A 370 10.36 6.42 3.83
N HIS A 371 9.92 5.62 4.80
CA HIS A 371 9.22 6.11 6.00
C HIS A 371 10.09 7.07 6.83
N LEU A 372 11.33 6.70 7.10
CA LEU A 372 12.27 7.51 7.88
C LEU A 372 12.67 8.80 7.15
N PHE A 373 12.72 8.77 5.81
CA PHE A 373 12.93 9.95 4.98
C PHE A 373 11.78 10.95 5.10
N LEU A 374 10.51 10.48 5.08
CA LEU A 374 9.33 11.33 5.25
C LEU A 374 9.33 12.02 6.62
N ASN A 375 9.82 11.34 7.65
CA ASN A 375 9.88 11.85 9.02
C ASN A 375 8.48 12.26 9.57
N GLY A 376 8.39 12.79 10.79
CA GLY A 376 7.12 13.21 11.36
C GLY A 376 6.13 12.06 11.57
N THR A 377 4.87 12.24 11.17
CA THR A 377 3.79 11.25 11.30
C THR A 377 4.09 9.97 10.52
N GLY A 378 4.50 10.11 9.27
CA GLY A 378 4.83 8.98 8.39
C GLY A 378 6.08 8.18 8.81
N GLY A 379 6.93 8.73 9.70
CA GLY A 379 8.13 8.08 10.19
C GLY A 379 7.95 7.29 11.51
N GLN A 380 6.74 7.18 12.03
CA GLN A 380 6.41 6.47 13.28
C GLN A 380 5.45 5.31 12.97
N THR A 381 5.84 4.08 13.28
CA THR A 381 5.13 2.87 12.87
C THR A 381 3.62 2.93 13.15
N HIS A 382 3.21 3.18 14.38
CA HIS A 382 1.79 3.21 14.77
C HIS A 382 0.99 4.38 14.19
N LEU A 383 1.68 5.48 13.80
CA LEU A 383 1.05 6.69 13.26
C LEU A 383 1.06 6.76 11.73
N SER A 384 1.97 6.03 11.10
CA SER A 384 2.31 6.23 9.69
C SER A 384 1.10 6.27 8.73
N PRO A 385 0.03 5.47 8.89
CA PRO A 385 -1.11 5.55 7.97
C PRO A 385 -1.97 6.82 8.10
N ASN A 386 -1.80 7.61 9.17
CA ASN A 386 -2.45 8.94 9.24
C ASN A 386 -1.93 9.88 8.14
N ASP A 387 -0.68 9.69 7.69
CA ASP A 387 -0.15 10.40 6.53
C ASP A 387 -0.57 9.66 5.26
N PRO A 388 -1.35 10.28 4.35
CA PRO A 388 -1.87 9.60 3.16
C PRO A 388 -0.79 9.11 2.19
N ILE A 389 0.46 9.57 2.31
CA ILE A 389 1.58 8.99 1.54
C ILE A 389 1.76 7.50 1.85
N PHE A 390 1.37 7.03 3.03
CA PHE A 390 1.39 5.62 3.40
C PHE A 390 0.75 4.73 2.32
N VAL A 391 -0.42 5.11 1.82
CA VAL A 391 -1.13 4.35 0.79
C VAL A 391 -0.26 4.17 -0.46
N LEU A 392 0.31 5.27 -0.95
CA LEU A 392 1.14 5.27 -2.16
C LEU A 392 2.45 4.50 -1.99
N LEU A 393 3.08 4.64 -0.82
CA LEU A 393 4.33 3.99 -0.44
C LEU A 393 4.14 2.48 -0.35
N HIS A 394 3.12 2.03 0.38
CA HIS A 394 2.83 0.60 0.54
C HIS A 394 2.31 -0.05 -0.74
N THR A 395 1.60 0.70 -1.60
CA THR A 395 1.22 0.19 -2.92
C THR A 395 2.46 -0.08 -3.79
N TYR A 396 3.54 0.71 -3.68
CA TYR A 396 4.79 0.39 -4.38
C TYR A 396 5.54 -0.78 -3.73
N THR A 397 5.52 -0.87 -2.41
CA THR A 397 6.08 -2.03 -1.68
C THR A 397 5.38 -3.33 -2.09
N ASP A 398 4.05 -3.31 -2.24
CA ASP A 398 3.27 -4.43 -2.77
C ASP A 398 3.60 -4.73 -4.24
N ALA A 399 3.87 -3.70 -5.05
CA ALA A 399 4.32 -3.89 -6.43
C ALA A 399 5.66 -4.64 -6.50
N ILE A 400 6.62 -4.29 -5.64
CA ILE A 400 7.90 -5.01 -5.54
C ILE A 400 7.67 -6.45 -5.11
N PHE A 401 6.76 -6.71 -4.17
CA PHE A 401 6.42 -8.06 -3.74
C PHE A 401 5.75 -8.88 -4.86
N ASP A 402 4.81 -8.30 -5.61
CA ASP A 402 4.15 -8.98 -6.73
C ASP A 402 5.14 -9.31 -7.85
N GLU A 403 6.07 -8.39 -8.15
CA GLU A 403 7.15 -8.62 -9.12
C GLU A 403 8.11 -9.73 -8.66
N TRP A 404 8.44 -9.77 -7.35
CA TRP A 404 9.25 -10.86 -6.80
C TRP A 404 8.55 -12.22 -6.96
N LEU A 405 7.24 -12.30 -6.64
CA LEU A 405 6.44 -13.51 -6.84
C LEU A 405 6.46 -13.94 -8.31
N ARG A 406 6.34 -13.00 -9.23
CA ARG A 406 6.37 -13.27 -10.67
C ARG A 406 7.74 -13.81 -11.13
N ARG A 407 8.84 -13.25 -10.62
CA ARG A 407 10.21 -13.67 -10.98
C ARG A 407 10.57 -15.03 -10.41
N GLN A 408 10.26 -15.25 -9.15
CA GLN A 408 10.66 -16.45 -8.42
C GLN A 408 9.66 -17.59 -8.58
N SER A 409 8.40 -17.31 -8.92
CA SER A 409 7.32 -18.29 -9.03
C SER A 409 7.31 -19.28 -7.86
N PRO A 410 7.35 -18.83 -6.59
CA PRO A 410 7.52 -19.69 -5.44
C PRO A 410 6.28 -20.56 -5.23
N GLY A 411 6.48 -21.81 -4.78
CA GLY A 411 5.39 -22.63 -4.27
C GLY A 411 4.86 -22.10 -2.92
N SER A 412 3.64 -22.44 -2.58
CA SER A 412 3.03 -22.03 -1.29
C SER A 412 3.85 -22.46 -0.07
N ALA A 413 4.61 -23.56 -0.17
CA ALA A 413 5.49 -24.07 0.88
C ALA A 413 6.72 -23.15 1.16
N THR A 414 6.98 -22.20 0.29
CA THR A 414 8.08 -21.22 0.49
C THR A 414 7.80 -20.26 1.64
N TYR A 415 6.52 -19.99 1.94
CA TYR A 415 6.14 -19.19 3.10
C TYR A 415 6.30 -19.99 4.39
N PRO A 416 6.94 -19.45 5.45
CA PRO A 416 7.16 -20.16 6.72
C PRO A 416 5.86 -20.68 7.33
N GLU A 417 5.84 -21.96 7.64
CA GLU A 417 4.69 -22.64 8.21
C GLU A 417 4.61 -22.51 9.72
N GLU A 418 5.77 -22.43 10.38
CA GLU A 418 5.95 -22.35 11.83
C GLU A 418 7.22 -21.59 12.19
N ASN A 419 7.40 -21.29 13.48
CA ASN A 419 8.57 -20.63 14.05
C ASN A 419 8.80 -19.17 13.59
N ALA A 420 7.88 -18.57 12.83
CA ALA A 420 7.85 -17.14 12.64
C ALA A 420 7.31 -16.42 13.90
N PRO A 421 7.48 -15.10 14.05
CA PRO A 421 6.85 -14.34 15.11
C PRO A 421 5.34 -14.59 15.18
N ILE A 422 4.74 -14.35 16.35
CA ILE A 422 3.28 -14.49 16.50
C ILE A 422 2.54 -13.64 15.45
N GLY A 423 1.55 -14.22 14.78
CA GLY A 423 0.83 -13.56 13.70
C GLY A 423 1.39 -13.82 12.29
N HIS A 424 2.62 -14.34 12.19
CA HIS A 424 3.34 -14.38 10.92
C HIS A 424 3.47 -15.78 10.29
N ASN A 425 3.05 -16.84 10.96
CA ASN A 425 2.99 -18.17 10.34
C ASN A 425 2.02 -18.18 9.16
N ARG A 426 2.26 -19.04 8.18
CA ARG A 426 1.47 -19.16 6.95
C ARG A 426 -0.04 -19.30 7.19
N GLY A 427 -0.44 -20.10 8.16
CA GLY A 427 -1.85 -20.36 8.49
C GLY A 427 -2.47 -19.40 9.49
N TYR A 428 -1.75 -18.39 9.94
CA TYR A 428 -2.26 -17.46 10.93
C TYR A 428 -3.26 -16.47 10.33
N ASN A 429 -4.41 -16.28 11.03
CA ASN A 429 -5.39 -15.27 10.68
C ASN A 429 -4.83 -13.87 10.98
N MET A 430 -4.65 -13.05 9.97
CA MET A 430 -4.04 -11.72 10.10
C MET A 430 -4.90 -10.79 10.97
N VAL A 431 -4.28 -10.21 11.99
CA VAL A 431 -4.91 -9.28 12.93
C VAL A 431 -4.99 -7.88 12.31
N PRO A 432 -6.09 -7.15 12.43
CA PRO A 432 -7.41 -7.47 13.00
C PRO A 432 -8.50 -7.70 11.93
N PHE A 433 -8.17 -8.27 10.80
CA PHE A 433 -9.11 -8.35 9.66
C PHE A 433 -10.30 -9.26 9.93
N TRP A 434 -11.46 -8.83 9.41
CA TRP A 434 -12.70 -9.58 9.42
C TRP A 434 -13.39 -9.54 8.04
N PRO A 435 -13.88 -10.66 7.50
CA PRO A 435 -13.72 -12.02 8.02
C PRO A 435 -12.24 -12.43 8.12
N PRO A 436 -11.92 -13.49 8.89
CA PRO A 436 -10.55 -13.97 9.00
C PRO A 436 -9.95 -14.29 7.63
N VAL A 437 -8.74 -13.82 7.39
CA VAL A 437 -7.94 -14.10 6.20
C VAL A 437 -6.54 -14.47 6.64
N THR A 438 -5.98 -15.52 6.07
CA THR A 438 -4.66 -16.02 6.43
C THR A 438 -3.54 -15.38 5.60
N ASN A 439 -2.31 -15.43 6.10
CA ASN A 439 -1.13 -15.02 5.33
C ASN A 439 -1.01 -15.80 4.02
N ALA A 440 -1.36 -17.09 4.01
CA ALA A 440 -1.33 -17.95 2.82
C ALA A 440 -2.21 -17.43 1.67
N GLU A 441 -3.37 -16.87 1.99
CA GLU A 441 -4.31 -16.36 0.99
C GLU A 441 -3.80 -15.13 0.25
N MET A 442 -2.86 -14.40 0.86
CA MET A 442 -2.24 -13.21 0.27
C MET A 442 -0.86 -13.49 -0.36
N PHE A 443 -0.31 -14.70 -0.21
CA PHE A 443 0.95 -15.12 -0.83
C PHE A 443 0.70 -15.68 -2.24
N VAL A 444 0.13 -14.86 -3.11
CA VAL A 444 -0.30 -15.21 -4.47
C VAL A 444 -0.03 -14.07 -5.43
N MET A 445 0.13 -14.35 -6.71
CA MET A 445 0.22 -13.31 -7.75
C MET A 445 -1.11 -12.58 -7.88
N ALA A 446 -1.04 -11.23 -7.85
CA ALA A 446 -2.22 -10.39 -7.80
C ALA A 446 -3.07 -10.42 -9.08
N PRO A 447 -2.52 -10.43 -10.31
CA PRO A 447 -3.35 -10.40 -11.53
C PRO A 447 -4.29 -11.61 -11.65
N GLU A 448 -3.82 -12.79 -11.28
CA GLU A 448 -4.58 -14.03 -11.40
C GLU A 448 -5.57 -14.22 -10.25
N ASN A 449 -5.22 -13.74 -9.05
CA ASN A 449 -5.93 -14.12 -7.82
C ASN A 449 -6.71 -12.98 -7.17
N LEU A 450 -6.20 -11.74 -7.26
CA LEU A 450 -6.71 -10.59 -6.51
C LEU A 450 -7.31 -9.49 -7.40
N GLY A 451 -7.23 -9.63 -8.73
CA GLY A 451 -7.90 -8.75 -9.69
C GLY A 451 -7.27 -7.36 -9.83
N TYR A 452 -5.97 -7.24 -9.59
CA TYR A 452 -5.23 -6.03 -9.93
C TYR A 452 -3.85 -6.36 -10.50
N SER A 453 -3.28 -5.41 -11.24
CA SER A 453 -1.92 -5.48 -11.76
C SER A 453 -1.22 -4.13 -11.61
N TYR A 454 0.09 -4.13 -11.79
CA TYR A 454 0.89 -2.92 -11.76
C TYR A 454 1.38 -2.54 -13.16
N GLU A 455 1.19 -1.27 -13.53
CA GLU A 455 1.89 -0.66 -14.66
C GLU A 455 3.20 -0.05 -14.12
N ALA A 456 4.24 -0.90 -14.03
CA ALA A 456 5.52 -0.54 -13.43
C ALA A 456 6.68 -1.00 -14.32
N GLU A 457 7.70 -0.14 -14.44
CA GLU A 457 8.97 -0.47 -15.07
C GLU A 457 9.95 -0.96 -14.01
N TRP A 458 10.56 -2.11 -14.26
CA TRP A 458 11.46 -2.72 -13.29
C TRP A 458 12.92 -2.65 -13.73
N PRO A 459 13.84 -2.21 -12.85
CA PRO A 459 15.27 -2.23 -13.16
C PRO A 459 15.75 -3.65 -13.50
N GLY A 460 16.61 -3.75 -14.51
CA GLY A 460 17.21 -5.03 -14.91
C GLY A 460 16.29 -6.00 -15.66
N GLN A 461 15.09 -5.59 -16.07
CA GLN A 461 14.33 -6.39 -17.02
C GLN A 461 15.01 -6.35 -18.41
N PRO A 462 15.14 -7.49 -19.10
CA PRO A 462 15.55 -7.49 -20.49
C PRO A 462 14.48 -6.74 -21.30
N PHE A 463 14.92 -5.91 -22.25
CA PHE A 463 14.01 -5.20 -23.13
C PHE A 463 13.02 -6.17 -23.80
N THR A 464 11.76 -5.81 -23.82
CA THR A 464 10.76 -6.58 -24.54
C THR A 464 11.07 -6.58 -26.03
N THR A 465 10.58 -7.58 -26.75
CA THR A 465 10.74 -7.65 -28.22
C THR A 465 10.26 -6.37 -28.90
N THR A 466 9.19 -5.76 -28.41
CA THR A 466 8.65 -4.49 -28.94
C THR A 466 9.61 -3.33 -28.71
N GLU A 467 10.20 -3.22 -27.51
CA GLU A 467 11.19 -2.18 -27.20
C GLU A 467 12.46 -2.35 -28.01
N ILE A 468 12.95 -3.58 -28.18
CA ILE A 468 14.12 -3.89 -29.03
C ILE A 468 13.82 -3.47 -30.47
N ILE A 469 12.64 -3.80 -31.01
CA ILE A 469 12.24 -3.40 -32.38
C ILE A 469 12.15 -1.88 -32.48
N THR A 470 11.54 -1.21 -31.49
CA THR A 470 11.41 0.25 -31.47
C THR A 470 12.78 0.93 -31.43
N MET A 471 13.69 0.48 -30.57
CA MET A 471 15.06 0.99 -30.50
C MET A 471 15.82 0.76 -31.81
N ALA A 472 15.65 -0.40 -32.44
CA ALA A 472 16.27 -0.70 -33.73
C ALA A 472 15.74 0.24 -34.86
N ILE A 473 14.44 0.51 -34.87
CA ILE A 473 13.83 1.45 -35.83
C ILE A 473 14.37 2.87 -35.60
N VAL A 474 14.41 3.34 -34.35
CA VAL A 474 14.94 4.67 -34.01
C VAL A 474 16.40 4.78 -34.39
N ALA A 475 17.22 3.77 -34.08
CA ALA A 475 18.62 3.73 -34.48
C ALA A 475 18.80 3.78 -36.00
N ALA A 476 17.99 3.03 -36.75
CA ALA A 476 18.00 3.05 -38.22
C ALA A 476 17.62 4.45 -38.78
N LEU A 477 16.61 5.10 -38.21
CA LEU A 477 16.20 6.46 -38.63
C LEU A 477 17.31 7.49 -38.35
N VAL A 478 18.00 7.38 -37.20
CA VAL A 478 19.14 8.25 -36.87
C VAL A 478 20.27 8.05 -37.87
N VAL A 479 20.62 6.82 -38.25
CA VAL A 479 21.63 6.52 -39.26
C VAL A 479 21.23 7.12 -40.61
N VAL A 480 19.99 6.95 -41.05
CA VAL A 480 19.50 7.54 -42.31
C VAL A 480 19.59 9.08 -42.27
N ALA A 481 19.21 9.71 -41.17
CA ALA A 481 19.32 11.17 -41.02
C ALA A 481 20.77 11.65 -41.07
N VAL A 482 21.70 10.94 -40.44
CA VAL A 482 23.13 11.26 -40.47
C VAL A 482 23.70 11.11 -41.88
N VAL A 483 23.36 10.01 -42.58
CA VAL A 483 23.79 9.78 -43.96
C VAL A 483 23.23 10.87 -44.90
N PHE A 484 21.96 11.22 -44.72
CA PHE A 484 21.33 12.30 -45.51
C PHE A 484 22.00 13.66 -45.26
N ALA A 485 22.28 13.99 -43.99
CA ALA A 485 22.99 15.22 -43.65
C ALA A 485 24.42 15.24 -44.23
N ALA A 486 25.15 14.12 -44.15
CA ALA A 486 26.48 13.98 -44.67
C ALA A 486 26.51 14.10 -46.20
N THR A 487 25.56 13.45 -46.92
CA THR A 487 25.44 13.53 -48.37
C THR A 487 25.06 14.94 -48.82
N THR A 488 24.11 15.62 -48.12
CA THR A 488 23.76 17.02 -48.45
C THR A 488 24.93 17.98 -48.20
N CYS A 489 25.71 17.78 -47.15
CA CYS A 489 26.93 18.54 -46.89
C CYS A 489 27.98 18.30 -48.00
N ALA A 490 28.19 17.05 -48.41
CA ALA A 490 29.13 16.69 -49.47
C ALA A 490 28.72 17.29 -50.83
N VAL A 491 27.43 17.22 -51.20
CA VAL A 491 26.90 17.83 -52.43
C VAL A 491 27.07 19.35 -52.39
N ARG A 492 26.75 20.02 -51.28
CA ARG A 492 26.96 21.47 -51.10
C ARG A 492 28.43 21.85 -51.14
N ALA A 493 29.34 21.04 -50.60
CA ALA A 493 30.78 21.27 -50.70
C ALA A 493 31.28 21.13 -52.14
N ARG A 494 30.78 20.11 -52.88
CA ARG A 494 31.11 19.88 -54.28
C ARG A 494 30.61 21.02 -55.18
N SER A 495 29.38 21.46 -55.02
CA SER A 495 28.82 22.60 -55.78
C SER A 495 29.55 23.93 -55.47
N ARG A 496 30.12 24.11 -54.28
CA ARG A 496 30.99 25.27 -53.96
C ARG A 496 32.37 25.15 -54.64
N MET A 497 32.92 23.96 -54.82
CA MET A 497 34.19 23.76 -55.52
C MET A 497 34.03 23.92 -57.04
N GLU A 498 32.92 23.47 -57.64
CA GLU A 498 32.61 23.68 -59.08
C GLU A 498 32.30 25.15 -59.42
N GLY A 499 31.81 25.97 -58.45
CA GLY A 499 31.63 27.42 -58.60
C GLY A 499 32.90 28.24 -58.49
N HIS A 500 34.08 27.64 -58.21
CA HIS A 500 35.38 28.27 -58.08
C HIS A 500 36.35 27.76 -59.15
N GLN A 501 35.93 27.59 -60.45
CA GLN A 501 36.90 27.55 -61.51
C GLN A 501 37.45 28.96 -61.73
N PRO A 502 38.79 29.15 -61.67
CA PRO A 502 39.34 30.49 -61.79
C PRO A 502 39.17 30.97 -63.21
N LEU A 503 38.62 32.19 -63.36
CA LEU A 503 38.50 32.98 -64.63
C LEU A 503 39.90 33.38 -65.22
N LEU A 504 40.95 32.60 -65.00
CA LEU A 504 42.33 32.93 -65.35
C LEU A 504 42.86 32.10 -66.52
N SER A 505 42.12 31.20 -67.19
CA SER A 505 42.61 30.44 -68.33
C SER A 505 42.45 31.17 -69.68
N ASP A 506 41.59 32.19 -69.83
CA ASP A 506 41.37 32.86 -71.06
C ASP A 506 42.23 34.11 -71.34
N GLN A 507 42.98 34.60 -70.34
CA GLN A 507 43.85 35.75 -70.52
C GLN A 507 45.29 35.40 -70.88
N TYR A 508 45.75 34.14 -70.73
CA TYR A 508 47.10 33.75 -71.12
C TYR A 508 47.25 33.32 -72.55
N GLN A 509 46.23 32.90 -73.27
CA GLN A 509 46.26 32.55 -74.68
C GLN A 509 46.18 33.78 -75.62
N ARG A 510 45.76 34.93 -75.13
CA ARG A 510 45.71 36.17 -75.94
C ARG A 510 47.04 36.96 -75.96
N TYR A 511 47.98 36.66 -75.13
CA TYR A 511 49.25 37.36 -75.06
C TYR A 511 50.38 36.72 -75.90
N ASP A 512 50.27 35.45 -76.28
CA ASP A 512 51.24 34.78 -77.14
C ASP A 512 50.91 34.96 -78.66
N ASP A 513 49.70 35.27 -79.08
CA ASP A 513 49.36 35.53 -80.51
C ASP A 513 49.71 36.96 -80.99
N GLU A 514 49.88 37.93 -80.11
CA GLU A 514 50.32 39.29 -80.48
C GLU A 514 51.85 39.46 -80.62
N LYS A 515 52.68 38.53 -80.19
CA LYS A 515 54.16 38.61 -80.29
C LYS A 515 54.70 37.90 -81.55
N SER A 516 53.91 37.16 -82.30
CA SER A 516 54.37 36.46 -83.55
C SER A 516 54.11 37.21 -84.83
N GLN A 517 53.59 38.49 -84.84
CA GLN A 517 53.34 39.25 -86.04
C GLN A 517 54.17 40.53 -86.18
N SER A 518 55.26 40.64 -85.42
CA SER A 518 56.16 41.79 -85.60
C SER A 518 57.61 41.40 -85.71
N VAL A 519 57.97 40.54 -86.63
CA VAL A 519 59.31 40.49 -87.23
C VAL A 519 59.19 39.87 -88.66
N VAL A 520 59.03 40.68 -89.65
CA VAL A 520 59.71 40.75 -90.95
C VAL A 520 59.42 42.12 -91.50
#